data_70e955eaaff98ed5b6e31578bcfc9654
#
_entry.id   70e955eaaff98ed5b6e31578bcfc9654
#
_cell.length_a   1.000
_cell.length_b   1.000
_cell.length_c   1.000
_cell.angle_alpha   90.00
_cell.angle_beta   90.00
_cell.angle_gamma   90.00
#
_symmetry.space_group_name_H-M   'P 1'
#
loop_
_entity.id
_entity.type
_entity.pdbx_description
1 polymer ?
#
loop_
_entity_poly.entity_id
_entity_poly.type
_entity_poly.pdbx_seq_one_letter_code
_entity_poly.pdbx_strand_id
1 'polypeptide(L)'
;HYVALCDADKLPTDTGIPNLVSYEAWIQSQTNTYSWPQLDENTACSLCYTSGTTGNPKGALYSHRSTVLHAYAAALPDSMCISARDSILPVVPMFHVNAWGLPYSAAMTGAKMVFPGPAMDGKSIFELIESEKVTFAAGVPTVWQMMLGHMQAGKLRFSTLRRTVIGGSACPPAMITAFN
;
A
#
# COMPACT_ATOMS: atom_id res chain seq x y z
N HIS A 1 -7.42 -23.54 1.82
CA HIS A 1 -7.30 -23.20 0.42
C HIS A 1 -6.07 -22.32 0.22
N TYR A 2 -5.39 -22.53 -0.88
CA TYR A 2 -4.34 -21.63 -1.36
C TYR A 2 -4.91 -20.81 -2.51
N VAL A 3 -4.68 -19.50 -2.50
CA VAL A 3 -5.25 -18.57 -3.49
C VAL A 3 -4.13 -17.79 -4.14
N ALA A 4 -3.99 -17.93 -5.46
CA ALA A 4 -3.08 -17.11 -6.25
C ALA A 4 -3.80 -15.83 -6.69
N LEU A 5 -3.19 -14.68 -6.46
CA LEU A 5 -3.71 -13.37 -6.91
C LEU A 5 -3.47 -13.20 -8.42
N CYS A 6 -4.23 -13.89 -9.22
CA CYS A 6 -4.13 -13.87 -10.69
C CYS A 6 -5.45 -14.24 -11.35
N ASP A 7 -5.54 -13.97 -12.65
CA ASP A 7 -6.62 -14.46 -13.51
C ASP A 7 -6.57 -15.99 -13.62
N ALA A 8 -7.68 -16.60 -13.99
CA ALA A 8 -7.80 -18.06 -14.09
C ALA A 8 -6.84 -18.67 -15.14
N ASP A 9 -6.64 -17.98 -16.27
CA ASP A 9 -5.74 -18.38 -17.35
C ASP A 9 -4.25 -18.25 -17.01
N LYS A 10 -3.95 -17.50 -15.93
CA LYS A 10 -2.59 -17.28 -15.41
C LYS A 10 -2.27 -18.12 -14.16
N LEU A 11 -3.17 -19.02 -13.78
CA LEU A 11 -2.95 -19.86 -12.61
C LEU A 11 -1.78 -20.82 -12.87
N PRO A 12 -0.72 -20.83 -12.05
CA PRO A 12 0.39 -21.75 -12.20
C PRO A 12 -0.06 -23.20 -12.06
N THR A 13 0.29 -24.04 -13.00
CA THR A 13 -0.15 -25.46 -13.06
C THR A 13 0.80 -26.43 -12.38
N ASP A 14 2.07 -26.08 -12.23
CA ASP A 14 3.11 -26.94 -11.66
C ASP A 14 3.78 -26.34 -10.42
N THR A 15 2.97 -26.11 -9.41
CA THR A 15 3.45 -25.51 -8.15
C THR A 15 3.64 -26.52 -7.02
N GLY A 16 3.12 -27.75 -7.16
CA GLY A 16 3.04 -28.72 -6.07
C GLY A 16 2.10 -28.30 -4.92
N ILE A 17 1.39 -27.18 -5.04
CA ILE A 17 0.47 -26.64 -4.02
C ILE A 17 -0.91 -27.28 -4.23
N PRO A 18 -1.41 -28.08 -3.27
CA PRO A 18 -2.70 -28.72 -3.41
C PRO A 18 -3.85 -27.71 -3.35
N ASN A 19 -4.86 -27.91 -4.18
CA ASN A 19 -6.09 -27.08 -4.20
C ASN A 19 -5.82 -25.58 -4.36
N LEU A 20 -4.81 -25.23 -5.17
CA LEU A 20 -4.55 -23.83 -5.54
C LEU A 20 -5.66 -23.33 -6.47
N VAL A 21 -6.25 -22.19 -6.14
CA VAL A 21 -7.30 -21.55 -6.93
C VAL A 21 -6.87 -20.14 -7.36
N SER A 22 -7.35 -19.69 -8.51
CA SER A 22 -7.20 -18.29 -8.93
C SER A 22 -8.13 -17.42 -8.08
N TYR A 23 -7.66 -16.26 -7.65
CA TYR A 23 -8.46 -15.28 -6.93
C TYR A 23 -9.66 -14.82 -7.77
N GLU A 24 -9.45 -14.47 -9.04
CA GLU A 24 -10.50 -13.99 -9.92
C GLU A 24 -11.59 -15.06 -10.15
N ALA A 25 -11.21 -16.30 -10.39
CA ALA A 25 -12.18 -17.39 -10.52
C ALA A 25 -12.93 -17.65 -9.21
N TRP A 26 -12.25 -17.51 -8.08
CA TRP A 26 -12.87 -17.74 -6.77
C TRP A 26 -13.90 -16.68 -6.42
N ILE A 27 -13.61 -15.39 -6.65
CA ILE A 27 -14.55 -14.30 -6.38
C ILE A 27 -15.74 -14.28 -7.37
N GLN A 28 -15.53 -14.66 -8.64
CA GLN A 28 -16.61 -14.74 -9.64
C GLN A 28 -17.71 -15.72 -9.24
N SER A 29 -17.40 -16.73 -8.43
CA SER A 29 -18.39 -17.70 -7.94
C SER A 29 -19.22 -17.17 -6.77
N GLN A 30 -18.89 -16.00 -6.22
CA GLN A 30 -19.55 -15.43 -5.06
C GLN A 30 -20.69 -14.50 -5.45
N THR A 31 -21.67 -14.36 -4.55
CA THR A 31 -22.71 -13.34 -4.69
C THR A 31 -22.15 -11.94 -4.48
N ASN A 32 -22.72 -10.94 -5.14
CA ASN A 32 -22.38 -9.53 -4.94
C ASN A 32 -23.13 -8.88 -3.76
N THR A 33 -23.91 -9.66 -3.01
CA THR A 33 -24.62 -9.23 -1.81
C THR A 33 -24.00 -9.87 -0.58
N TYR A 34 -23.74 -9.07 0.44
CA TYR A 34 -23.15 -9.54 1.70
C TYR A 34 -23.82 -8.87 2.89
N SER A 35 -24.18 -9.65 3.90
CA SER A 35 -24.68 -9.14 5.17
C SER A 35 -23.50 -8.97 6.13
N TRP A 36 -23.15 -7.73 6.42
CA TRP A 36 -22.04 -7.42 7.32
C TRP A 36 -22.38 -7.83 8.75
N PRO A 37 -21.55 -8.67 9.42
CA PRO A 37 -21.80 -9.03 10.79
C PRO A 37 -21.60 -7.82 11.72
N GLN A 38 -22.40 -7.76 12.78
CA GLN A 38 -22.16 -6.83 13.87
C GLN A 38 -21.02 -7.41 14.74
N LEU A 39 -19.94 -6.66 14.84
CA LEU A 39 -18.74 -7.05 15.58
C LEU A 39 -18.48 -6.07 16.71
N ASP A 40 -17.93 -6.57 17.84
CA ASP A 40 -17.34 -5.69 18.85
C ASP A 40 -16.14 -4.97 18.24
N GLU A 41 -16.02 -3.68 18.46
CA GLU A 41 -14.93 -2.86 17.89
C GLU A 41 -13.53 -3.31 18.33
N ASN A 42 -13.42 -4.02 19.45
CA ASN A 42 -12.17 -4.58 19.93
C ASN A 42 -11.82 -5.95 19.29
N THR A 43 -12.71 -6.49 18.47
CA THR A 43 -12.44 -7.72 17.71
C THR A 43 -11.20 -7.51 16.81
N ALA A 44 -10.37 -8.53 16.74
CA ALA A 44 -9.19 -8.54 15.88
C ALA A 44 -9.58 -8.44 14.39
N CYS A 45 -8.91 -7.56 13.64
CA CYS A 45 -9.15 -7.39 12.20
C CYS A 45 -7.93 -7.69 11.33
N SER A 46 -6.72 -7.53 11.85
CA SER A 46 -5.51 -7.84 11.08
C SER A 46 -4.33 -8.20 11.99
N LEU A 47 -3.39 -8.96 11.45
CA LEU A 47 -2.19 -9.40 12.12
C LEU A 47 -0.97 -9.14 11.25
N CYS A 48 -0.02 -8.35 11.73
CA CYS A 48 1.26 -8.12 11.08
C CYS A 48 2.41 -8.69 11.91
N TYR A 49 3.26 -9.49 11.30
CA TYR A 49 4.46 -10.01 11.97
C TYR A 49 5.63 -9.05 11.84
N THR A 50 6.36 -8.90 12.94
CA THR A 50 7.67 -8.25 12.94
C THR A 50 8.76 -9.31 12.86
N SER A 51 9.87 -9.01 12.16
CA SER A 51 11.00 -9.95 12.02
C SER A 51 11.71 -10.27 13.34
N GLY A 52 11.46 -9.50 14.41
CA GLY A 52 12.08 -9.68 15.72
C GLY A 52 13.61 -9.53 15.65
N THR A 53 14.17 -8.51 16.28
CA THR A 53 15.63 -8.32 16.33
C THR A 53 16.32 -9.29 17.32
N THR A 54 15.57 -9.95 18.18
CA THR A 54 16.09 -10.73 19.32
C THR A 54 15.35 -12.05 19.56
N GLY A 55 14.85 -12.72 18.53
CA GLY A 55 14.16 -14.01 18.72
C GLY A 55 13.12 -14.32 17.65
N ASN A 56 12.13 -15.14 18.02
CA ASN A 56 11.05 -15.51 17.11
C ASN A 56 10.22 -14.30 16.64
N PRO A 57 9.68 -14.33 15.41
CA PRO A 57 8.79 -13.30 14.93
C PRO A 57 7.60 -13.08 15.88
N LYS A 58 7.23 -11.82 16.10
CA LYS A 58 6.10 -11.44 16.96
C LYS A 58 4.97 -10.89 16.10
N GLY A 59 3.77 -11.35 16.35
CA GLY A 59 2.56 -10.83 15.71
C GLY A 59 2.03 -9.61 16.45
N ALA A 60 1.83 -8.50 15.75
CA ALA A 60 1.08 -7.34 16.21
C ALA A 60 -0.37 -7.47 15.74
N LEU A 61 -1.29 -7.62 16.69
CA LEU A 61 -2.71 -7.80 16.43
C LEU A 61 -3.42 -6.43 16.50
N TYR A 62 -4.11 -6.08 15.42
CA TYR A 62 -4.90 -4.84 15.35
C TYR A 62 -6.38 -5.15 15.53
N SER A 63 -7.10 -4.31 16.28
CA SER A 63 -8.55 -4.37 16.38
C SER A 63 -9.21 -3.47 15.32
N HIS A 64 -10.51 -3.68 15.07
CA HIS A 64 -11.30 -2.77 14.23
C HIS A 64 -11.22 -1.34 14.78
N ARG A 65 -11.34 -1.16 16.10
CA ARG A 65 -11.22 0.14 16.76
C ARG A 65 -9.88 0.82 16.43
N SER A 66 -8.75 0.13 16.65
CA SER A 66 -7.43 0.71 16.42
C SER A 66 -7.20 1.09 14.96
N THR A 67 -7.69 0.26 14.03
CA THR A 67 -7.59 0.49 12.59
C THR A 67 -8.40 1.72 12.16
N VAL A 68 -9.65 1.85 12.64
CA VAL A 68 -10.50 3.01 12.33
C VAL A 68 -9.92 4.30 12.91
N LEU A 69 -9.49 4.29 14.19
CA LEU A 69 -8.88 5.46 14.81
C LEU A 69 -7.59 5.89 14.11
N HIS A 70 -6.77 4.93 13.69
CA HIS A 70 -5.57 5.23 12.88
C HIS A 70 -5.94 5.84 11.53
N ALA A 71 -6.96 5.32 10.84
CA ALA A 71 -7.42 5.86 9.56
C ALA A 71 -7.89 7.32 9.70
N TYR A 72 -8.63 7.65 10.75
CA TYR A 72 -9.01 9.03 11.06
C TYR A 72 -7.79 9.91 11.34
N ALA A 73 -6.86 9.44 12.19
CA ALA A 73 -5.65 10.20 12.51
C ALA A 73 -4.81 10.48 11.26
N ALA A 74 -4.66 9.51 10.37
CA ALA A 74 -3.94 9.68 9.12
C ALA A 74 -4.59 10.70 8.17
N ALA A 75 -5.91 10.81 8.18
CA ALA A 75 -6.64 11.76 7.34
C ALA A 75 -6.58 13.21 7.86
N LEU A 76 -6.17 13.46 9.10
CA LEU A 76 -6.07 14.82 9.65
C LEU A 76 -5.11 15.71 8.85
N PRO A 77 -5.39 17.02 8.76
CA PRO A 77 -4.56 17.98 8.01
C PRO A 77 -3.09 17.99 8.41
N ASP A 78 -2.80 17.87 9.70
CA ASP A 78 -1.43 17.91 10.24
C ASP A 78 -0.76 16.51 10.31
N SER A 79 -1.36 15.51 9.66
CA SER A 79 -0.81 14.17 9.52
C SER A 79 -0.53 13.90 8.03
N MET A 80 -1.19 12.91 7.42
CA MET A 80 -1.03 12.62 5.98
C MET A 80 -1.98 13.45 5.11
N CYS A 81 -2.96 14.13 5.69
CA CYS A 81 -3.92 15.03 5.02
C CYS A 81 -4.64 14.35 3.84
N ILE A 82 -5.12 13.11 4.05
CA ILE A 82 -5.74 12.29 3.00
C ILE A 82 -7.20 12.73 2.80
N SER A 83 -7.61 12.89 1.55
CA SER A 83 -8.96 13.29 1.19
C SER A 83 -9.45 12.58 -0.08
N ALA A 84 -10.74 12.66 -0.38
CA ALA A 84 -11.35 12.13 -1.60
C ALA A 84 -10.75 12.69 -2.91
N ARG A 85 -9.97 13.76 -2.83
CA ARG A 85 -9.29 14.38 -3.98
C ARG A 85 -7.92 13.77 -4.26
N ASP A 86 -7.46 12.88 -3.41
CA ASP A 86 -6.15 12.28 -3.55
C ASP A 86 -6.19 11.02 -4.42
N SER A 87 -5.11 10.84 -5.19
CA SER A 87 -4.71 9.59 -5.80
C SER A 87 -3.46 9.12 -5.07
N ILE A 88 -3.56 7.98 -4.37
CA ILE A 88 -2.58 7.50 -3.40
C ILE A 88 -1.83 6.30 -3.96
N LEU A 89 -0.51 6.35 -3.96
CA LEU A 89 0.38 5.25 -4.33
C LEU A 89 1.18 4.77 -3.10
N PRO A 90 0.75 3.68 -2.44
CA PRO A 90 1.55 3.05 -1.41
C PRO A 90 2.63 2.16 -2.08
N VAL A 91 3.87 2.65 -2.11
CA VAL A 91 5.03 1.82 -2.49
C VAL A 91 5.55 1.03 -1.29
N VAL A 92 4.82 1.06 -0.20
CA VAL A 92 5.04 0.27 1.01
C VAL A 92 4.20 -1.01 0.97
N PRO A 93 4.76 -2.16 1.36
CA PRO A 93 4.05 -3.42 1.24
C PRO A 93 2.88 -3.53 2.23
N MET A 94 1.75 -4.09 1.76
CA MET A 94 0.56 -4.26 2.60
C MET A 94 0.75 -5.27 3.74
N PHE A 95 1.66 -6.23 3.59
CA PHE A 95 1.98 -7.19 4.65
C PHE A 95 2.78 -6.58 5.80
N HIS A 96 3.35 -5.37 5.64
CA HIS A 96 4.09 -4.67 6.68
C HIS A 96 3.29 -3.46 7.16
N VAL A 97 2.81 -3.52 8.41
CA VAL A 97 1.99 -2.46 9.05
C VAL A 97 0.81 -2.03 8.15
N ASN A 98 0.26 -2.98 7.38
CA ASN A 98 -0.86 -2.75 6.44
C ASN A 98 -0.61 -1.55 5.51
N ALA A 99 0.58 -1.43 4.92
CA ALA A 99 1.00 -0.26 4.14
C ALA A 99 0.76 1.06 4.88
N TRP A 100 1.14 1.12 6.16
CA TRP A 100 0.96 2.27 7.06
C TRP A 100 -0.50 2.73 7.19
N GLY A 101 -1.44 1.80 7.05
CA GLY A 101 -2.87 2.05 7.15
C GLY A 101 -3.48 2.80 5.96
N LEU A 102 -2.73 3.08 4.91
CA LEU A 102 -3.20 3.83 3.73
C LEU A 102 -4.45 3.21 3.07
N PRO A 103 -4.59 1.87 2.92
CA PRO A 103 -5.80 1.29 2.35
C PRO A 103 -7.07 1.63 3.14
N TYR A 104 -6.97 1.63 4.47
CA TYR A 104 -8.11 1.98 5.33
C TYR A 104 -8.45 3.47 5.27
N SER A 105 -7.43 4.33 5.30
CA SER A 105 -7.62 5.78 5.19
C SER A 105 -8.20 6.16 3.81
N ALA A 106 -7.73 5.53 2.74
CA ALA A 106 -8.24 5.75 1.39
C ALA A 106 -9.71 5.31 1.27
N ALA A 107 -10.06 4.12 1.78
CA ALA A 107 -11.45 3.64 1.78
C ALA A 107 -12.37 4.56 2.57
N MET A 108 -11.93 5.03 3.75
CA MET A 108 -12.70 5.92 4.61
C MET A 108 -12.95 7.29 3.96
N THR A 109 -11.96 7.84 3.26
CA THR A 109 -12.04 9.18 2.66
C THR A 109 -12.58 9.17 1.22
N GLY A 110 -12.64 8.02 0.55
CA GLY A 110 -12.97 7.91 -0.86
C GLY A 110 -11.82 8.29 -1.80
N ALA A 111 -10.57 8.25 -1.33
CA ALA A 111 -9.40 8.49 -2.17
C ALA A 111 -9.16 7.34 -3.16
N LYS A 112 -8.64 7.68 -4.34
CA LYS A 112 -8.21 6.67 -5.32
C LYS A 112 -6.97 5.94 -4.82
N MET A 113 -6.96 4.61 -4.90
CA MET A 113 -5.77 3.79 -4.65
C MET A 113 -5.14 3.36 -5.97
N VAL A 114 -3.81 3.50 -6.06
CA VAL A 114 -2.98 3.05 -7.16
C VAL A 114 -1.98 2.04 -6.64
N PHE A 115 -1.82 0.91 -7.30
CA PHE A 115 -0.90 -0.15 -6.87
C PHE A 115 0.24 -0.32 -7.86
N PRO A 116 1.50 -0.40 -7.39
CA PRO A 116 2.66 -0.38 -8.28
C PRO A 116 2.87 -1.68 -9.06
N GLY A 117 2.18 -2.77 -8.70
CA GLY A 117 2.44 -4.08 -9.30
C GLY A 117 3.88 -4.56 -9.04
N PRO A 118 4.45 -5.42 -9.91
CA PRO A 118 5.79 -5.98 -9.72
C PRO A 118 6.93 -5.03 -10.12
N ALA A 119 6.67 -4.03 -10.94
CA ALA A 119 7.68 -3.11 -11.46
C ALA A 119 7.93 -1.96 -10.48
N MET A 120 8.97 -2.10 -9.66
CA MET A 120 9.29 -1.19 -8.56
C MET A 120 10.56 -0.35 -8.79
N ASP A 121 11.07 -0.31 -10.02
CA ASP A 121 12.20 0.54 -10.38
C ASP A 121 11.79 2.01 -10.52
N GLY A 122 12.78 2.90 -10.51
CA GLY A 122 12.54 4.34 -10.47
C GLY A 122 11.77 4.87 -11.69
N LYS A 123 11.98 4.29 -12.88
CA LYS A 123 11.25 4.64 -14.09
C LYS A 123 9.79 4.23 -14.00
N SER A 124 9.53 2.97 -13.68
CA SER A 124 8.18 2.40 -13.60
C SER A 124 7.32 3.13 -12.56
N ILE A 125 7.90 3.45 -11.40
CA ILE A 125 7.19 4.22 -10.35
C ILE A 125 6.92 5.65 -10.83
N PHE A 126 7.87 6.31 -11.49
CA PHE A 126 7.65 7.65 -12.03
C PHE A 126 6.54 7.66 -13.09
N GLU A 127 6.58 6.74 -14.05
CA GLU A 127 5.56 6.63 -15.11
C GLU A 127 4.18 6.34 -14.53
N LEU A 128 4.10 5.50 -13.50
CA LEU A 128 2.84 5.22 -12.80
C LEU A 128 2.30 6.45 -12.08
N ILE A 129 3.15 7.23 -11.42
CA ILE A 129 2.78 8.49 -10.77
C ILE A 129 2.15 9.45 -11.79
N GLU A 130 2.77 9.62 -12.94
CA GLU A 130 2.32 10.55 -13.97
C GLU A 130 1.04 10.05 -14.67
N SER A 131 0.98 8.77 -15.06
CA SER A 131 -0.18 8.20 -15.76
C SER A 131 -1.44 8.17 -14.90
N GLU A 132 -1.30 7.81 -13.61
CA GLU A 132 -2.42 7.71 -12.66
C GLU A 132 -2.71 9.03 -11.92
N LYS A 133 -1.96 10.08 -12.21
CA LYS A 133 -2.06 11.41 -11.59
C LYS A 133 -2.00 11.34 -10.07
N VAL A 134 -1.00 10.61 -9.58
CA VAL A 134 -0.80 10.42 -8.15
C VAL A 134 -0.51 11.77 -7.48
N THR A 135 -1.20 12.05 -6.39
CA THR A 135 -1.02 13.28 -5.59
C THR A 135 -0.30 13.04 -4.28
N PHE A 136 -0.37 11.80 -3.78
CA PHE A 136 0.25 11.37 -2.53
C PHE A 136 0.89 10.00 -2.71
N ALA A 137 2.15 9.86 -2.31
CA ALA A 137 2.84 8.57 -2.35
C ALA A 137 3.60 8.29 -1.05
N ALA A 138 3.72 7.02 -0.69
CA ALA A 138 4.42 6.58 0.51
C ALA A 138 5.42 5.47 0.16
N GLY A 139 6.66 5.61 0.65
CA GLY A 139 7.72 4.66 0.35
C GLY A 139 8.91 4.77 1.29
N VAL A 140 9.81 3.81 1.17
CA VAL A 140 11.08 3.82 1.90
C VAL A 140 12.14 4.62 1.12
N PRO A 141 13.20 5.14 1.77
CA PRO A 141 14.21 5.99 1.11
C PRO A 141 14.83 5.39 -0.15
N THR A 142 15.03 4.08 -0.20
CA THR A 142 15.62 3.40 -1.37
C THR A 142 14.77 3.54 -2.63
N VAL A 143 13.45 3.47 -2.51
CA VAL A 143 12.50 3.68 -3.63
C VAL A 143 12.63 5.10 -4.15
N TRP A 144 12.61 6.08 -3.25
CA TRP A 144 12.72 7.49 -3.61
C TRP A 144 14.07 7.82 -4.24
N GLN A 145 15.14 7.21 -3.76
CA GLN A 145 16.47 7.41 -4.34
C GLN A 145 16.55 6.91 -5.79
N MET A 146 16.02 5.72 -6.08
CA MET A 146 15.97 5.20 -7.46
C MET A 146 15.14 6.11 -8.37
N MET A 147 13.99 6.58 -7.91
CA MET A 147 13.12 7.45 -8.68
C MET A 147 13.75 8.82 -8.93
N LEU A 148 14.31 9.46 -7.90
CA LEU A 148 15.02 10.74 -8.04
C LEU A 148 16.23 10.63 -8.99
N GLY A 149 16.96 9.51 -8.95
CA GLY A 149 18.03 9.22 -9.91
C GLY A 149 17.53 9.17 -11.36
N HIS A 150 16.41 8.49 -11.60
CA HIS A 150 15.76 8.45 -12.91
C HIS A 150 15.32 9.85 -13.37
N MET A 151 14.68 10.60 -12.48
CA MET A 151 14.21 11.96 -12.77
C MET A 151 15.36 12.91 -13.09
N GLN A 152 16.46 12.83 -12.35
CA GLN A 152 17.65 13.66 -12.58
C GLN A 152 18.28 13.36 -13.95
N ALA A 153 18.44 12.10 -14.31
CA ALA A 153 18.98 11.68 -15.60
C ALA A 153 18.12 12.16 -16.78
N GLY A 154 16.79 12.12 -16.64
CA GLY A 154 15.83 12.56 -17.66
C GLY A 154 15.43 14.04 -17.58
N LYS A 155 15.93 14.81 -16.62
CA LYS A 155 15.47 16.17 -16.31
C LYS A 155 13.96 16.27 -16.14
N LEU A 156 13.37 15.22 -15.52
CA LEU A 156 11.94 15.07 -15.33
C LEU A 156 11.46 15.81 -14.07
N ARG A 157 10.17 16.14 -14.04
CA ARG A 157 9.49 16.72 -12.87
C ARG A 157 8.13 16.08 -12.71
N PHE A 158 7.63 16.03 -11.48
CA PHE A 158 6.26 15.63 -11.22
C PHE A 158 5.26 16.68 -11.69
N SER A 159 4.17 16.21 -12.29
CA SER A 159 3.06 17.09 -12.68
C SER A 159 1.97 17.17 -11.61
N THR A 160 1.75 16.08 -10.86
CA THR A 160 0.63 15.98 -9.92
C THR A 160 1.02 15.60 -8.50
N LEU A 161 2.16 14.99 -8.29
CA LEU A 161 2.62 14.60 -6.95
C LEU A 161 2.87 15.84 -6.09
N ARG A 162 2.19 15.90 -4.94
CA ARG A 162 2.24 17.06 -4.03
C ARG A 162 2.84 16.72 -2.67
N ARG A 163 2.73 15.47 -2.25
CA ARG A 163 3.16 15.01 -0.93
C ARG A 163 3.75 13.62 -1.02
N THR A 164 4.83 13.41 -0.27
CA THR A 164 5.38 12.08 -0.04
C THR A 164 5.56 11.83 1.45
N VAL A 165 5.36 10.59 1.86
CA VAL A 165 5.77 10.12 3.18
C VAL A 165 6.93 9.16 3.01
N ILE A 166 8.00 9.44 3.72
CA ILE A 166 9.23 8.66 3.70
C ILE A 166 9.45 8.08 5.10
N GLY A 167 9.51 6.77 5.19
CA GLY A 167 9.63 6.07 6.48
C GLY A 167 10.35 4.74 6.35
N GLY A 168 10.35 3.96 7.44
CA GLY A 168 11.07 2.68 7.51
C GLY A 168 12.56 2.81 7.81
N SER A 169 13.20 3.93 7.45
CA SER A 169 14.54 4.33 7.85
C SER A 169 14.68 5.86 7.75
N ALA A 170 15.78 6.40 8.25
CA ALA A 170 16.03 7.84 8.22
C ALA A 170 16.08 8.37 6.78
N CYS A 171 15.36 9.46 6.51
CA CYS A 171 15.42 10.16 5.23
C CYS A 171 16.71 11.02 5.17
N PRO A 172 17.58 10.83 4.17
CA PRO A 172 18.76 11.67 4.01
C PRO A 172 18.39 13.14 3.76
N PRO A 173 19.08 14.12 4.37
CA PRO A 173 18.81 15.55 4.13
C PRO A 173 18.82 15.95 2.65
N ALA A 174 19.74 15.38 1.86
CA ALA A 174 19.82 15.62 0.42
C ALA A 174 18.55 15.19 -0.33
N MET A 175 17.88 14.14 0.14
CA MET A 175 16.62 13.67 -0.44
C MET A 175 15.49 14.66 -0.14
N ILE A 176 15.42 15.20 1.07
CA ILE A 176 14.45 16.24 1.43
C ILE A 176 14.63 17.45 0.53
N THR A 177 15.89 17.92 0.31
CA THR A 177 16.19 19.02 -0.59
C THR A 177 15.78 18.74 -2.04
N ALA A 178 15.92 17.50 -2.49
CA ALA A 178 15.59 17.12 -3.86
C ALA A 178 14.06 17.09 -4.15
N PHE A 179 13.23 16.96 -3.11
CA PHE A 179 11.78 17.02 -3.23
C PHE A 179 11.21 18.45 -3.11
N ASN A 180 11.97 19.41 -2.60
CA ASN A 180 11.60 20.83 -2.48
C ASN A 180 12.04 21.62 -3.72
#